data_1de0c24806687dac7e73d263ff3ceaa7
#
_entry.id   1de0c24806687dac7e73d263ff3ceaa7
#
_cell.length_a   1.000
_cell.length_b   1.000
_cell.length_c   1.000
_cell.angle_alpha   90.00
_cell.angle_beta   90.00
_cell.angle_gamma   90.00
#
_symmetry.space_group_name_H-M   'P 1'
#
loop_
_entity.id
_entity.type
_entity.pdbx_description
1 polymer ?
#
loop_
_entity_poly.entity_id
_entity_poly.type
_entity_poly.pdbx_seq_one_letter_code
_entity_poly.pdbx_strand_id
1 'polypeptide(L)'
;VSFKVEEKGEIEFKNVSFKYPGADEYILKDINFKAKSGETTAFIGSTGSGKSTLINLIPRFYDVTSGEILIDGENIKNVSLHDLREKIGFVPQKGMLFSGTIESNLKYGGEHISDEYMHKAAEIAQATEFISSKESGFNTEISQGGTNVSGGQKQRLAIARALAKNSEIFIFDDSFSALDFKTDAKLRKAINEELSDSTLLIVAQ
;
A
#
# COMPACT_ATOMS: atom_id res chain seq x y z
N VAL A 1 -1.49 23.09 5.08
CA VAL A 1 -2.47 22.59 6.07
C VAL A 1 -1.96 21.27 6.60
N SER A 2 -1.90 21.15 7.94
CA SER A 2 -1.48 19.92 8.63
C SER A 2 -2.72 19.07 8.95
N PHE A 3 -2.58 17.76 8.92
CA PHE A 3 -3.65 16.85 9.32
C PHE A 3 -3.95 16.96 10.82
N LYS A 4 -5.22 16.85 11.18
CA LYS A 4 -5.65 16.87 12.58
C LYS A 4 -5.25 15.55 13.26
N VAL A 5 -4.90 15.61 14.54
CA VAL A 5 -4.27 14.52 15.28
C VAL A 5 -5.26 13.50 15.88
N GLU A 6 -6.55 13.83 15.99
CA GLU A 6 -7.50 13.11 16.86
C GLU A 6 -8.06 11.78 16.29
N GLU A 7 -8.13 11.64 14.96
CA GLU A 7 -8.57 10.39 14.31
C GLU A 7 -7.67 10.10 13.12
N LYS A 8 -6.69 9.25 13.33
CA LYS A 8 -5.68 8.96 12.29
C LYS A 8 -6.09 7.84 11.37
N GLY A 9 -6.16 8.11 10.06
CA GLY A 9 -6.40 7.12 9.03
C GLY A 9 -7.84 6.99 8.58
N GLU A 10 -8.74 7.89 8.95
CA GLU A 10 -10.11 7.89 8.42
C GLU A 10 -10.11 8.38 6.98
N ILE A 11 -10.73 7.62 6.08
CA ILE A 11 -10.86 7.95 4.66
C ILE A 11 -12.33 8.11 4.34
N GLU A 12 -12.70 9.21 3.68
CA GLU A 12 -14.08 9.44 3.25
C GLU A 12 -14.13 9.87 1.78
N PHE A 13 -14.96 9.19 1.00
CA PHE A 13 -15.30 9.58 -0.36
C PHE A 13 -16.67 10.25 -0.33
N LYS A 14 -16.74 11.49 -0.83
CA LYS A 14 -17.98 12.28 -0.93
C LYS A 14 -18.28 12.61 -2.37
N ASN A 15 -19.32 11.95 -2.92
CA ASN A 15 -19.81 12.17 -4.27
C ASN A 15 -18.69 12.13 -5.34
N VAL A 16 -17.78 11.18 -5.20
CA VAL A 16 -16.62 11.08 -6.08
C VAL A 16 -17.01 10.46 -7.41
N SER A 17 -16.72 11.20 -8.48
CA SER A 17 -16.80 10.70 -9.84
C SER A 17 -15.45 10.88 -10.52
N PHE A 18 -15.08 9.94 -11.36
CA PHE A 18 -13.80 9.96 -12.04
C PHE A 18 -13.88 9.38 -13.45
N LYS A 19 -13.25 10.10 -14.38
CA LYS A 19 -12.90 9.61 -15.71
C LYS A 19 -11.44 9.94 -15.97
N TYR A 20 -10.77 9.07 -16.72
CA TYR A 20 -9.38 9.34 -17.10
C TYR A 20 -9.28 10.55 -18.03
N PRO A 21 -8.17 11.30 -17.98
CA PRO A 21 -7.96 12.44 -18.88
C PRO A 21 -8.13 12.02 -20.35
N GLY A 22 -8.98 12.76 -21.07
CA GLY A 22 -9.29 12.46 -22.47
C GLY A 22 -10.32 11.37 -22.72
N ALA A 23 -10.82 10.72 -21.68
CA ALA A 23 -11.87 9.72 -21.79
C ALA A 23 -13.26 10.38 -21.77
N ASP A 24 -14.21 9.80 -22.50
CA ASP A 24 -15.61 10.28 -22.54
C ASP A 24 -16.48 9.66 -21.44
N GLU A 25 -16.12 8.46 -20.96
CA GLU A 25 -16.91 7.72 -20.00
C GLU A 25 -16.31 7.76 -18.59
N TYR A 26 -17.20 7.86 -17.61
CA TYR A 26 -16.81 7.76 -16.19
C TYR A 26 -16.58 6.31 -15.80
N ILE A 27 -15.45 6.06 -15.13
CA ILE A 27 -15.14 4.77 -14.50
C ILE A 27 -15.82 4.67 -13.13
N LEU A 28 -15.90 5.78 -12.41
CA LEU A 28 -16.53 5.88 -11.10
C LEU A 28 -17.58 6.99 -11.11
N LYS A 29 -18.75 6.72 -10.54
CA LYS A 29 -19.87 7.68 -10.47
C LYS A 29 -20.44 7.73 -9.06
N ASP A 30 -20.50 8.93 -8.49
CA ASP A 30 -21.13 9.20 -7.19
C ASP A 30 -20.73 8.20 -6.10
N ILE A 31 -19.44 7.98 -5.94
CA ILE A 31 -18.93 7.06 -4.92
C ILE A 31 -18.95 7.75 -3.56
N ASN A 32 -19.63 7.11 -2.62
CA ASN A 32 -19.72 7.57 -1.23
C ASN A 32 -19.42 6.40 -0.31
N PHE A 33 -18.41 6.53 0.50
CA PHE A 33 -18.13 5.60 1.60
C PHE A 33 -17.20 6.22 2.61
N LYS A 34 -17.13 5.60 3.77
CA LYS A 34 -16.22 5.98 4.85
C LYS A 34 -15.52 4.74 5.38
N ALA A 35 -14.20 4.76 5.41
CA ALA A 35 -13.36 3.77 6.08
C ALA A 35 -12.83 4.41 7.37
N LYS A 36 -13.31 3.92 8.51
CA LYS A 36 -12.91 4.46 9.81
C LYS A 36 -11.48 4.07 10.17
N SER A 37 -10.84 4.89 10.98
CA SER A 37 -9.51 4.60 11.51
C SER A 37 -9.47 3.21 12.14
N GLY A 38 -8.47 2.41 11.77
CA GLY A 38 -8.28 1.06 12.29
C GLY A 38 -9.17 -0.02 11.67
N GLU A 39 -10.04 0.32 10.73
CA GLU A 39 -10.89 -0.65 10.03
C GLU A 39 -10.18 -1.25 8.80
N THR A 40 -10.56 -2.47 8.47
CA THR A 40 -10.19 -3.11 7.20
C THR A 40 -11.39 -3.07 6.26
N THR A 41 -11.21 -2.48 5.07
CA THR A 41 -12.21 -2.44 4.02
C THR A 41 -11.72 -3.23 2.82
N ALA A 42 -12.51 -4.18 2.36
CA ALA A 42 -12.21 -4.99 1.19
C ALA A 42 -13.09 -4.56 0.01
N PHE A 43 -12.47 -4.36 -1.14
CA PHE A 43 -13.14 -4.10 -2.42
C PHE A 43 -13.03 -5.36 -3.26
N ILE A 44 -14.16 -6.00 -3.50
CA ILE A 44 -14.24 -7.27 -4.24
C ILE A 44 -15.02 -7.04 -5.52
N GLY A 45 -14.57 -7.62 -6.59
CA GLY A 45 -15.24 -7.55 -7.89
C GLY A 45 -14.37 -8.02 -9.02
N SER A 46 -14.94 -8.11 -10.21
CA SER A 46 -14.23 -8.54 -11.41
C SER A 46 -13.21 -7.50 -11.90
N THR A 47 -12.26 -7.94 -12.69
CA THR A 47 -11.33 -7.06 -13.40
C THR A 47 -12.10 -6.02 -14.21
N GLY A 48 -11.67 -4.76 -14.15
CA GLY A 48 -12.31 -3.66 -14.88
C GLY A 48 -13.51 -3.03 -14.19
N SER A 49 -13.82 -3.43 -12.95
CA SER A 49 -14.94 -2.84 -12.19
C SER A 49 -14.60 -1.48 -11.53
N GLY A 50 -13.39 -0.97 -11.72
CA GLY A 50 -12.96 0.31 -11.17
C GLY A 50 -12.32 0.26 -9.80
N LYS A 51 -12.10 -0.93 -9.23
CA LYS A 51 -11.49 -1.08 -7.88
C LYS A 51 -10.10 -0.46 -7.80
N SER A 52 -9.22 -0.82 -8.71
CA SER A 52 -7.86 -0.27 -8.74
C SER A 52 -7.85 1.22 -9.03
N THR A 53 -8.76 1.69 -9.90
CA THR A 53 -8.93 3.12 -10.17
C THR A 53 -9.31 3.87 -8.89
N LEU A 54 -10.27 3.33 -8.13
CA LEU A 54 -10.73 3.95 -6.89
C LEU A 54 -9.59 4.17 -5.90
N ILE A 55 -8.80 3.14 -5.64
CA ILE A 55 -7.72 3.22 -4.65
C ILE A 55 -6.54 4.06 -5.13
N ASN A 56 -6.34 4.23 -6.44
CA ASN A 56 -5.30 5.09 -7.01
C ASN A 56 -5.62 6.59 -6.82
N LEU A 57 -6.87 6.93 -6.53
CA LEU A 57 -7.26 8.31 -6.25
C LEU A 57 -6.85 8.75 -4.84
N ILE A 58 -6.65 7.83 -3.91
CA ILE A 58 -6.30 8.14 -2.52
C ILE A 58 -4.90 8.75 -2.42
N PRO A 59 -3.84 8.16 -2.99
CA PRO A 59 -2.53 8.79 -3.02
C PRO A 59 -2.39 9.90 -4.09
N ARG A 60 -3.49 10.25 -4.77
CA ARG A 60 -3.52 11.24 -5.86
C ARG A 60 -2.57 10.88 -7.00
N PHE A 61 -2.59 9.65 -7.44
CA PHE A 61 -1.99 9.30 -8.74
C PHE A 61 -2.80 9.94 -9.87
N TYR A 62 -4.09 10.14 -9.62
CA TYR A 62 -5.01 10.96 -10.43
C TYR A 62 -5.88 11.77 -9.48
N ASP A 63 -6.33 12.94 -9.92
CA ASP A 63 -7.30 13.74 -9.17
C ASP A 63 -8.73 13.37 -9.57
N VAL A 64 -9.65 13.45 -8.62
CA VAL A 64 -11.07 13.23 -8.90
C VAL A 64 -11.60 14.21 -9.95
N THR A 65 -12.52 13.77 -10.78
CA THR A 65 -13.20 14.64 -11.75
C THR A 65 -14.21 15.54 -11.04
N SER A 66 -14.93 14.98 -10.06
CA SER A 66 -15.83 15.73 -9.19
C SER A 66 -15.94 15.06 -7.83
N GLY A 67 -16.49 15.77 -6.85
CA GLY A 67 -16.53 15.32 -5.47
C GLY A 67 -15.22 15.56 -4.74
N GLU A 68 -15.07 14.95 -3.59
CA GLU A 68 -13.87 15.12 -2.76
C GLU A 68 -13.53 13.84 -1.99
N ILE A 69 -12.23 13.69 -1.71
CA ILE A 69 -11.71 12.64 -0.83
C ILE A 69 -11.11 13.33 0.38
N LEU A 70 -11.52 12.90 1.57
CA LEU A 70 -11.02 13.42 2.83
C LEU A 70 -10.20 12.34 3.56
N ILE A 71 -9.08 12.74 4.12
CA ILE A 71 -8.35 11.93 5.10
C ILE A 71 -8.32 12.73 6.39
N ASP A 72 -8.84 12.11 7.45
CA ASP A 72 -8.98 12.75 8.76
C ASP A 72 -9.71 14.09 8.68
N GLY A 73 -10.74 14.17 7.85
CA GLY A 73 -11.56 15.34 7.65
C GLY A 73 -10.95 16.43 6.76
N GLU A 74 -9.75 16.24 6.23
CA GLU A 74 -9.07 17.20 5.37
C GLU A 74 -9.09 16.73 3.91
N ASN A 75 -9.50 17.62 3.00
CA ASN A 75 -9.49 17.33 1.58
C ASN A 75 -8.05 17.09 1.11
N ILE A 76 -7.80 15.95 0.48
CA ILE A 76 -6.44 15.56 0.05
C ILE A 76 -5.83 16.52 -0.97
N LYS A 77 -6.65 17.33 -1.67
CA LYS A 77 -6.15 18.37 -2.58
C LYS A 77 -5.53 19.56 -1.85
N ASN A 78 -5.84 19.74 -0.59
CA ASN A 78 -5.38 20.87 0.22
C ASN A 78 -4.07 20.59 0.97
N VAL A 79 -3.54 19.39 0.87
CA VAL A 79 -2.27 19.00 1.48
C VAL A 79 -1.23 18.72 0.41
N SER A 80 0.05 18.81 0.78
CA SER A 80 1.12 18.48 -0.16
C SER A 80 1.10 16.99 -0.52
N LEU A 81 1.54 16.64 -1.72
CA LEU A 81 1.67 15.24 -2.13
C LEU A 81 2.62 14.48 -1.21
N HIS A 82 3.68 15.12 -0.75
CA HIS A 82 4.63 14.52 0.19
C HIS A 82 3.94 14.12 1.49
N ASP A 83 3.23 15.05 2.13
CA ASP A 83 2.55 14.80 3.41
C ASP A 83 1.44 13.76 3.26
N LEU A 84 0.69 13.81 2.16
CA LEU A 84 -0.34 12.82 1.87
C LEU A 84 0.26 11.41 1.75
N ARG A 85 1.31 11.27 0.94
CA ARG A 85 1.92 9.95 0.65
C ARG A 85 2.70 9.38 1.82
N GLU A 86 3.17 10.22 2.73
CA GLU A 86 3.77 9.76 3.99
C GLU A 86 2.76 9.02 4.88
N LYS A 87 1.48 9.33 4.77
CA LYS A 87 0.40 8.65 5.51
C LYS A 87 0.00 7.32 4.92
N ILE A 88 0.44 7.00 3.70
CA ILE A 88 -0.04 5.86 2.93
C ILE A 88 1.10 4.91 2.59
N GLY A 89 0.97 3.65 2.98
CA GLY A 89 1.78 2.56 2.45
C GLY A 89 1.01 1.90 1.31
N PHE A 90 1.46 2.08 0.08
CA PHE A 90 0.78 1.55 -1.11
C PHE A 90 1.56 0.38 -1.70
N VAL A 91 0.88 -0.76 -1.88
CA VAL A 91 1.47 -1.95 -2.51
C VAL A 91 0.70 -2.27 -3.80
N PRO A 92 1.30 -2.04 -4.97
CA PRO A 92 0.67 -2.37 -6.24
C PRO A 92 0.62 -3.88 -6.48
N GLN A 93 -0.14 -4.30 -7.47
CA GLN A 93 -0.25 -5.70 -7.87
C GLN A 93 1.11 -6.29 -8.26
N LYS A 94 1.90 -5.51 -8.98
CA LYS A 94 3.29 -5.88 -9.34
C LYS A 94 4.25 -4.92 -8.65
N GLY A 95 4.81 -5.37 -7.54
CA GLY A 95 5.83 -4.61 -6.84
C GLY A 95 7.12 -4.56 -7.63
N MET A 96 7.67 -3.36 -7.79
CA MET A 96 8.97 -3.15 -8.39
C MET A 96 10.01 -2.98 -7.30
N LEU A 97 11.17 -3.61 -7.48
CA LEU A 97 12.33 -3.40 -6.62
C LEU A 97 13.36 -2.54 -7.35
N PHE A 98 14.10 -1.77 -6.58
CA PHE A 98 15.19 -0.94 -7.10
C PHE A 98 16.51 -1.69 -6.97
N SER A 99 17.47 -1.41 -7.86
CA SER A 99 18.83 -1.91 -7.72
C SER A 99 19.44 -1.40 -6.41
N GLY A 100 20.19 -2.25 -5.74
CA GLY A 100 20.76 -1.98 -4.43
C GLY A 100 20.75 -3.24 -3.59
N THR A 101 20.48 -3.12 -2.30
CA THR A 101 20.36 -4.27 -1.41
C THR A 101 18.92 -4.47 -0.97
N ILE A 102 18.63 -5.61 -0.35
CA ILE A 102 17.34 -5.83 0.31
C ILE A 102 17.09 -4.72 1.33
N GLU A 103 18.09 -4.42 2.18
CA GLU A 103 17.97 -3.34 3.16
C GLU A 103 17.64 -1.99 2.52
N SER A 104 18.35 -1.59 1.46
CA SER A 104 18.10 -0.31 0.80
C SER A 104 16.69 -0.23 0.20
N ASN A 105 16.16 -1.34 -0.28
CA ASN A 105 14.78 -1.42 -0.75
C ASN A 105 13.79 -1.24 0.41
N LEU A 106 13.97 -1.97 1.51
CA LEU A 106 13.07 -1.91 2.65
C LEU A 106 13.11 -0.55 3.36
N LYS A 107 14.24 0.12 3.36
CA LYS A 107 14.40 1.46 3.95
C LYS A 107 14.18 2.61 2.97
N TYR A 108 13.69 2.32 1.78
CA TYR A 108 13.48 3.34 0.75
C TYR A 108 12.54 4.47 1.18
N GLY A 109 11.61 4.18 2.10
CA GLY A 109 10.65 5.17 2.60
C GLY A 109 11.24 6.32 3.42
N GLY A 110 12.50 6.24 3.81
CA GLY A 110 13.19 7.32 4.50
C GLY A 110 14.21 6.88 5.55
N GLU A 111 15.04 7.83 5.95
CA GLU A 111 16.10 7.62 6.95
C GLU A 111 15.55 7.30 8.35
N HIS A 112 14.28 7.59 8.59
CA HIS A 112 13.62 7.32 9.86
C HIS A 112 13.29 5.85 10.09
N ILE A 113 13.44 5.00 9.06
CA ILE A 113 13.16 3.56 9.17
C ILE A 113 14.31 2.88 9.90
N SER A 114 14.03 2.42 11.12
CA SER A 114 15.00 1.72 11.94
C SER A 114 15.20 0.27 11.48
N ASP A 115 16.28 -0.36 11.91
CA ASP A 115 16.51 -1.79 11.70
C ASP A 115 15.39 -2.63 12.32
N GLU A 116 14.88 -2.21 13.48
CA GLU A 116 13.78 -2.88 14.16
C GLU A 116 12.52 -2.89 13.30
N TYR A 117 12.13 -1.74 12.75
CA TYR A 117 10.97 -1.66 11.84
C TYR A 117 11.19 -2.45 10.55
N MET A 118 12.39 -2.41 10.00
CA MET A 118 12.74 -3.19 8.82
C MET A 118 12.59 -4.70 9.07
N HIS A 119 13.12 -5.18 10.18
CA HIS A 119 13.03 -6.60 10.55
C HIS A 119 11.59 -7.02 10.79
N LYS A 120 10.82 -6.21 11.52
CA LYS A 120 9.40 -6.46 11.78
C LYS A 120 8.58 -6.49 10.49
N ALA A 121 8.82 -5.54 9.59
CA ALA A 121 8.14 -5.49 8.30
C ALA A 121 8.45 -6.75 7.46
N ALA A 122 9.69 -7.18 7.43
CA ALA A 122 10.10 -8.40 6.74
C ALA A 122 9.42 -9.64 7.33
N GLU A 123 9.30 -9.71 8.64
CA GLU A 123 8.62 -10.82 9.33
C GLU A 123 7.13 -10.87 8.98
N ILE A 124 6.43 -9.75 9.07
CA ILE A 124 5.01 -9.66 8.71
C ILE A 124 4.81 -10.07 7.24
N ALA A 125 5.66 -9.59 6.35
CA ALA A 125 5.62 -9.88 4.91
C ALA A 125 6.04 -11.31 4.56
N GLN A 126 6.36 -12.16 5.55
CA GLN A 126 6.81 -13.54 5.35
C GLN A 126 8.11 -13.62 4.54
N ALA A 127 8.99 -12.64 4.69
CA ALA A 127 10.24 -12.52 3.94
C ALA A 127 11.47 -12.96 4.74
N THR A 128 11.38 -13.02 6.05
CA THR A 128 12.55 -13.27 6.92
C THR A 128 13.27 -14.58 6.60
N GLU A 129 12.52 -15.66 6.35
CA GLU A 129 13.09 -16.97 6.08
C GLU A 129 13.95 -16.98 4.82
N PHE A 130 13.42 -16.47 3.71
CA PHE A 130 14.22 -16.45 2.47
C PHE A 130 15.36 -15.43 2.52
N ILE A 131 15.18 -14.30 3.22
CA ILE A 131 16.29 -13.34 3.41
C ILE A 131 17.42 -14.00 4.19
N SER A 132 17.09 -14.68 5.28
CA SER A 132 18.08 -15.37 6.13
C SER A 132 18.76 -16.54 5.42
N SER A 133 18.13 -17.13 4.43
CA SER A 133 18.72 -18.21 3.62
C SER A 133 19.78 -17.72 2.64
N LYS A 134 19.83 -16.42 2.38
CA LYS A 134 20.83 -15.84 1.49
C LYS A 134 22.12 -15.55 2.24
N GLU A 135 23.25 -15.78 1.58
CA GLU A 135 24.59 -15.63 2.19
C GLU A 135 24.80 -14.26 2.85
N SER A 136 24.35 -13.20 2.18
CA SER A 136 24.51 -11.82 2.67
C SER A 136 23.27 -11.27 3.41
N GLY A 137 22.25 -12.08 3.64
CA GLY A 137 21.03 -11.66 4.36
C GLY A 137 20.41 -10.38 3.79
N PHE A 138 20.20 -9.38 4.63
CA PHE A 138 19.67 -8.07 4.21
C PHE A 138 20.62 -7.27 3.31
N ASN A 139 21.89 -7.59 3.29
CA ASN A 139 22.88 -6.97 2.40
C ASN A 139 22.94 -7.65 1.02
N THR A 140 22.09 -8.63 0.77
CA THR A 140 21.98 -9.29 -0.53
C THR A 140 21.63 -8.27 -1.61
N GLU A 141 22.41 -8.27 -2.69
CA GLU A 141 22.19 -7.37 -3.81
C GLU A 141 20.93 -7.73 -4.60
N ILE A 142 20.16 -6.71 -4.93
CA ILE A 142 19.01 -6.80 -5.82
C ILE A 142 19.42 -6.18 -7.15
N SER A 143 19.35 -6.98 -8.21
CA SER A 143 19.60 -6.51 -9.57
C SER A 143 18.50 -5.57 -10.04
N GLN A 144 18.78 -4.82 -11.10
CA GLN A 144 17.81 -3.92 -11.69
C GLN A 144 16.49 -4.65 -11.99
N GLY A 145 15.37 -4.11 -11.49
CA GLY A 145 14.06 -4.73 -11.65
C GLY A 145 13.83 -5.99 -10.80
N GLY A 146 14.79 -6.40 -9.96
CA GLY A 146 14.64 -7.57 -9.09
C GLY A 146 14.66 -8.90 -9.83
N THR A 147 15.43 -9.00 -10.93
CA THR A 147 15.46 -10.21 -11.78
C THR A 147 16.10 -11.42 -11.10
N ASN A 148 16.86 -11.22 -10.02
CA ASN A 148 17.53 -12.29 -9.27
C ASN A 148 16.71 -12.84 -8.09
N VAL A 149 15.44 -12.44 -7.96
CA VAL A 149 14.50 -12.97 -6.98
C VAL A 149 13.24 -13.46 -7.68
N SER A 150 12.56 -14.44 -7.08
CA SER A 150 11.30 -14.96 -7.64
C SER A 150 10.19 -13.90 -7.59
N GLY A 151 9.11 -14.11 -8.37
CA GLY A 151 7.95 -13.22 -8.34
C GLY A 151 7.32 -13.09 -6.96
N GLY A 152 7.17 -14.20 -6.24
CA GLY A 152 6.64 -14.20 -4.88
C GLY A 152 7.57 -13.53 -3.88
N GLN A 153 8.87 -13.74 -4.00
CA GLN A 153 9.87 -13.07 -3.17
C GLN A 153 9.88 -11.56 -3.43
N LYS A 154 9.88 -11.17 -4.69
CA LYS A 154 9.78 -9.75 -5.10
C LYS A 154 8.56 -9.08 -4.50
N GLN A 155 7.41 -9.73 -4.58
CA GLN A 155 6.15 -9.20 -4.05
C GLN A 155 6.21 -9.07 -2.52
N ARG A 156 6.74 -10.06 -1.82
CA ARG A 156 6.91 -9.99 -0.35
C ARG A 156 7.86 -8.87 0.06
N LEU A 157 8.93 -8.65 -0.69
CA LEU A 157 9.84 -7.52 -0.42
C LEU A 157 9.16 -6.17 -0.68
N ALA A 158 8.33 -6.06 -1.72
CA ALA A 158 7.55 -4.85 -1.99
C ALA A 158 6.53 -4.57 -0.87
N ILE A 159 5.89 -5.61 -0.34
CA ILE A 159 5.00 -5.51 0.81
C ILE A 159 5.79 -5.06 2.05
N ALA A 160 6.91 -5.70 2.34
CA ALA A 160 7.77 -5.33 3.47
C ALA A 160 8.21 -3.86 3.40
N ARG A 161 8.57 -3.39 2.22
CA ARG A 161 8.95 -1.98 2.01
C ARG A 161 7.82 -1.02 2.38
N ALA A 162 6.60 -1.31 1.98
CA ALA A 162 5.45 -0.50 2.35
C ALA A 162 5.18 -0.54 3.86
N LEU A 163 5.26 -1.73 4.47
CA LEU A 163 5.04 -1.90 5.91
C LEU A 163 6.12 -1.20 6.75
N ALA A 164 7.36 -1.17 6.28
CA ALA A 164 8.46 -0.54 6.97
C ALA A 164 8.28 0.97 7.15
N LYS A 165 7.51 1.62 6.29
CA LYS A 165 7.13 3.03 6.45
C LYS A 165 6.31 3.30 7.71
N ASN A 166 5.67 2.29 8.28
CA ASN A 166 4.81 2.41 9.45
C ASN A 166 3.73 3.50 9.29
N SER A 167 3.05 3.47 8.15
CA SER A 167 2.03 4.45 7.79
C SER A 167 0.71 4.22 8.53
N GLU A 168 -0.15 5.23 8.56
CA GLU A 168 -1.48 5.15 9.19
C GLU A 168 -2.48 4.38 8.33
N ILE A 169 -2.27 4.40 7.02
CA ILE A 169 -3.13 3.76 6.01
C ILE A 169 -2.27 2.84 5.15
N PHE A 170 -2.73 1.60 4.94
CA PHE A 170 -2.12 0.69 3.98
C PHE A 170 -3.12 0.30 2.91
N ILE A 171 -2.69 0.36 1.67
CA ILE A 171 -3.50 0.01 0.50
C ILE A 171 -2.82 -1.14 -0.23
N PHE A 172 -3.54 -2.25 -0.41
CA PHE A 172 -3.07 -3.43 -1.11
C PHE A 172 -3.91 -3.63 -2.37
N ASP A 173 -3.31 -3.38 -3.54
CA ASP A 173 -3.98 -3.52 -4.83
C ASP A 173 -3.69 -4.91 -5.41
N ASP A 174 -4.54 -5.89 -5.07
CA ASP A 174 -4.37 -7.29 -5.52
C ASP A 174 -2.94 -7.80 -5.28
N SER A 175 -2.37 -7.38 -4.15
CA SER A 175 -0.94 -7.51 -3.86
C SER A 175 -0.53 -8.92 -3.48
N PHE A 176 -1.48 -9.82 -3.27
CA PHE A 176 -1.24 -11.19 -2.83
C PHE A 176 -1.34 -12.21 -3.96
N SER A 177 -1.67 -11.77 -5.18
CA SER A 177 -1.94 -12.66 -6.32
C SER A 177 -0.74 -13.50 -6.78
N ALA A 178 0.49 -13.01 -6.54
CA ALA A 178 1.71 -13.74 -6.88
C ALA A 178 2.16 -14.73 -5.80
N LEU A 179 1.44 -14.83 -4.68
CA LEU A 179 1.78 -15.67 -3.55
C LEU A 179 1.06 -17.02 -3.63
N ASP A 180 1.73 -18.08 -3.16
CA ASP A 180 1.06 -19.36 -2.97
C ASP A 180 0.04 -19.25 -1.83
N PHE A 181 -0.90 -20.20 -1.79
CA PHE A 181 -2.01 -20.17 -0.84
C PHE A 181 -1.55 -20.13 0.63
N LYS A 182 -0.51 -20.90 0.96
CA LYS A 182 0.00 -20.98 2.34
C LYS A 182 0.66 -19.67 2.77
N THR A 183 1.46 -19.08 1.91
CA THR A 183 2.13 -17.79 2.16
C THR A 183 1.10 -16.67 2.27
N ASP A 184 0.12 -16.63 1.37
CA ASP A 184 -0.99 -15.69 1.40
C ASP A 184 -1.74 -15.75 2.74
N ALA A 185 -2.12 -16.96 3.18
CA ALA A 185 -2.84 -17.14 4.44
C ALA A 185 -2.03 -16.65 5.66
N LYS A 186 -0.75 -16.97 5.71
CA LYS A 186 0.15 -16.52 6.79
C LYS A 186 0.33 -15.01 6.80
N LEU A 187 0.48 -14.43 5.62
CA LEU A 187 0.67 -12.98 5.47
C LEU A 187 -0.58 -12.22 5.90
N ARG A 188 -1.77 -12.65 5.48
CA ARG A 188 -3.04 -12.02 5.89
C ARG A 188 -3.26 -12.11 7.39
N LYS A 189 -2.93 -13.24 7.99
CA LYS A 189 -3.00 -13.43 9.45
C LYS A 189 -2.06 -12.46 10.17
N ALA A 190 -0.81 -12.36 9.72
CA ALA A 190 0.17 -11.46 10.33
C ALA A 190 -0.24 -9.98 10.18
N ILE A 191 -0.79 -9.58 9.03
CA ILE A 191 -1.31 -8.24 8.83
C ILE A 191 -2.45 -7.93 9.81
N ASN A 192 -3.40 -8.84 9.96
CA ASN A 192 -4.53 -8.66 10.88
C ASN A 192 -4.10 -8.54 12.34
N GLU A 193 -3.10 -9.31 12.75
CA GLU A 193 -2.59 -9.32 14.13
C GLU A 193 -1.71 -8.11 14.43
N GLU A 194 -0.85 -7.69 13.49
CA GLU A 194 0.19 -6.70 13.74
C GLU A 194 -0.17 -5.28 13.29
N LEU A 195 -1.14 -5.12 12.40
CA LEU A 195 -1.56 -3.82 11.86
C LEU A 195 -2.97 -3.44 12.30
N SER A 196 -3.43 -3.90 13.47
CA SER A 196 -4.79 -3.63 13.97
C SER A 196 -5.09 -2.15 14.21
N ASP A 197 -4.07 -1.32 14.42
CA ASP A 197 -4.23 0.11 14.63
C ASP A 197 -4.23 0.93 13.33
N SER A 198 -3.91 0.27 12.22
CA SER A 198 -3.85 0.92 10.90
C SER A 198 -5.14 0.71 10.12
N THR A 199 -5.46 1.66 9.26
CA THR A 199 -6.56 1.53 8.31
C THR A 199 -6.08 0.74 7.11
N LEU A 200 -6.78 -0.33 6.76
CA LEU A 200 -6.40 -1.21 5.66
C LEU A 200 -7.45 -1.17 4.56
N LEU A 201 -7.01 -0.95 3.33
CA LEU A 201 -7.83 -1.07 2.13
C LEU A 201 -7.25 -2.19 1.27
N ILE A 202 -8.05 -3.20 0.99
CA ILE A 202 -7.60 -4.37 0.24
C ILE A 202 -8.48 -4.55 -0.98
N VAL A 203 -7.85 -4.55 -2.15
CA VAL A 203 -8.51 -4.87 -3.42
C VAL A 203 -8.14 -6.30 -3.78
N ALA A 204 -9.16 -7.13 -4.01
CA ALA A 204 -9.01 -8.52 -4.40
C ALA A 204 -10.06 -8.90 -5.45
N GLN A 205 -9.73 -9.91 -6.25
CA GLN A 205 -10.65 -10.50 -7.22
C GLN A 205 -11.51 -11.58 -6.59
#